data_4e67b190e9c6e19b0fbcfc5387db4e35
#
_entry.id   4e67b190e9c6e19b0fbcfc5387db4e35
#
_cell.length_a   1.000
_cell.length_b   1.000
_cell.length_c   1.000
_cell.angle_alpha   90.00
_cell.angle_beta   90.00
_cell.angle_gamma   90.00
#
_symmetry.space_group_name_H-M   'P 1'
#
loop_
_entity.id
_entity.type
_entity.pdbx_description
1 polymer ?
#
loop_
_entity_poly.entity_id
_entity_poly.type
_entity_poly.pdbx_seq_one_letter_code
_entity_poly.pdbx_strand_id
1 'polypeptide(L)'
;MTRKITVNMYMTLDGFGVFPKYPGSDIEENEPDDFWKEMWISRYDSVDTIVFGRRSYEGHAQVHALANRKKTDQEFLFDYSRFLERCKLIVLSNTLQKTTWGNCRLEKGDIGDLVDRLKKEPGKDIIVEGGPSLAHDFIQRRLADDYKMLVMPVIYGKGPHYWGTMADQETLRLINVKTMAHGELILHYASVR
;
A
#
# COMPACT_ATOMS: atom_id res chain seq x y z
N MET A 1 19.20 -2.11 12.97
CA MET A 1 18.55 -2.93 11.90
C MET A 1 18.16 -1.99 10.78
N THR A 2 18.36 -2.40 9.54
CA THR A 2 17.94 -1.61 8.38
C THR A 2 16.41 -1.68 8.26
N ARG A 3 15.75 -0.56 8.02
CA ARG A 3 14.30 -0.47 7.83
C ARG A 3 13.88 -1.30 6.62
N LYS A 4 12.84 -2.10 6.75
CA LYS A 4 12.28 -2.86 5.63
C LYS A 4 11.28 -2.02 4.85
N ILE A 5 11.24 -2.25 3.55
CA ILE A 5 10.25 -1.66 2.64
C ILE A 5 9.33 -2.77 2.16
N THR A 6 8.04 -2.64 2.47
CA THR A 6 6.98 -3.51 1.94
C THR A 6 6.12 -2.76 0.95
N VAL A 7 5.97 -3.29 -0.25
CA VAL A 7 5.01 -2.76 -1.24
C VAL A 7 3.66 -3.45 -1.05
N ASN A 8 2.64 -2.66 -0.72
CA ASN A 8 1.26 -3.13 -0.70
C ASN A 8 0.66 -3.04 -2.11
N MET A 9 -0.04 -4.08 -2.52
CA MET A 9 -0.64 -4.19 -3.85
C MET A 9 -2.07 -4.73 -3.70
N TYR A 10 -2.99 -4.10 -4.37
CA TYR A 10 -4.41 -4.48 -4.40
C TYR A 10 -4.78 -4.75 -5.85
N MET A 11 -4.96 -6.02 -6.19
CA MET A 11 -5.12 -6.40 -7.59
C MET A 11 -6.23 -7.43 -7.80
N THR A 12 -6.75 -7.44 -9.01
CA THR A 12 -7.57 -8.55 -9.52
C THR A 12 -6.71 -9.80 -9.77
N LEU A 13 -7.34 -10.95 -9.93
CA LEU A 13 -6.64 -12.22 -10.20
C LEU A 13 -5.72 -12.14 -11.42
N ASP A 14 -6.10 -11.34 -12.42
CA ASP A 14 -5.31 -11.08 -13.62
C ASP A 14 -4.37 -9.86 -13.51
N GLY A 15 -4.15 -9.33 -12.30
CA GLY A 15 -3.07 -8.37 -11.99
C GLY A 15 -3.36 -6.90 -12.24
N PHE A 16 -4.62 -6.51 -12.45
CA PHE A 16 -4.99 -5.10 -12.61
C PHE A 16 -5.22 -4.41 -11.27
N GLY A 17 -4.66 -3.21 -11.11
CA GLY A 17 -4.82 -2.35 -9.93
C GLY A 17 -6.11 -1.56 -9.96
N VAL A 18 -7.21 -2.25 -9.84
CA VAL A 18 -8.57 -1.71 -9.81
C VAL A 18 -9.34 -2.34 -8.65
N PHE A 19 -10.42 -1.69 -8.23
CA PHE A 19 -11.31 -2.20 -7.18
C PHE A 19 -12.69 -2.52 -7.78
N PRO A 20 -12.85 -3.71 -8.40
CA PRO A 20 -14.13 -4.12 -8.95
C PRO A 20 -15.12 -4.44 -7.83
N LYS A 21 -16.42 -4.25 -8.10
CA LYS A 21 -17.46 -4.79 -7.23
C LYS A 21 -17.67 -6.27 -7.50
N TYR A 22 -17.75 -7.06 -6.45
CA TYR A 22 -18.10 -8.49 -6.44
C TYR A 22 -18.81 -8.82 -5.14
N PRO A 23 -19.51 -9.94 -5.00
CA PRO A 23 -20.20 -10.30 -3.77
C PRO A 23 -19.23 -10.29 -2.57
N GLY A 24 -19.53 -9.48 -1.55
CA GLY A 24 -18.67 -9.29 -0.37
C GLY A 24 -17.57 -8.23 -0.50
N SER A 25 -17.52 -7.49 -1.60
CA SER A 25 -16.50 -6.44 -1.81
C SER A 25 -16.79 -5.11 -1.11
N ASP A 26 -17.95 -4.93 -0.53
CA ASP A 26 -18.30 -3.71 0.20
C ASP A 26 -17.64 -3.73 1.58
N ILE A 27 -16.33 -3.49 1.59
CA ILE A 27 -15.45 -3.53 2.78
C ILE A 27 -15.90 -2.51 3.84
N GLU A 28 -16.64 -1.47 3.44
CA GLU A 28 -17.09 -0.41 4.35
C GLU A 28 -18.33 -0.78 5.18
N GLU A 29 -19.09 -1.80 4.79
CA GLU A 29 -20.36 -2.17 5.44
C GLU A 29 -20.24 -3.32 6.43
N ASN A 30 -19.16 -4.09 6.38
CA ASN A 30 -18.94 -5.23 7.26
C ASN A 30 -17.97 -4.90 8.39
N GLU A 31 -18.08 -5.59 9.52
CA GLU A 31 -17.10 -5.55 10.60
C GLU A 31 -15.67 -5.67 10.04
N PRO A 32 -14.63 -5.14 10.78
CA PRO A 32 -13.27 -5.13 10.27
C PRO A 32 -12.91 -6.54 9.87
N ASP A 33 -13.18 -6.80 8.63
CA ASP A 33 -12.87 -8.06 8.01
C ASP A 33 -11.40 -8.33 8.32
N ASP A 34 -11.06 -9.53 8.47
CA ASP A 34 -9.69 -10.01 8.60
C ASP A 34 -8.73 -9.28 7.63
N PHE A 35 -9.26 -8.74 6.53
CA PHE A 35 -8.56 -7.87 5.60
C PHE A 35 -7.87 -6.68 6.27
N TRP A 36 -8.59 -5.82 7.00
CA TRP A 36 -7.99 -4.65 7.66
C TRP A 36 -7.00 -5.06 8.74
N LYS A 37 -7.32 -6.12 9.49
CA LYS A 37 -6.41 -6.69 10.49
C LYS A 37 -5.13 -7.17 9.82
N GLU A 38 -5.24 -7.91 8.73
CA GLU A 38 -4.10 -8.52 8.07
C GLU A 38 -3.27 -7.49 7.28
N MET A 39 -3.89 -6.59 6.54
CA MET A 39 -3.16 -5.61 5.72
C MET A 39 -2.60 -4.46 6.54
N TRP A 40 -3.28 -4.03 7.60
CA TRP A 40 -2.96 -2.78 8.31
C TRP A 40 -2.75 -2.95 9.80
N ILE A 41 -3.77 -3.40 10.57
CA ILE A 41 -3.76 -3.34 12.04
C ILE A 41 -2.57 -4.11 12.61
N SER A 42 -2.25 -5.28 12.06
CA SER A 42 -1.10 -6.10 12.48
C SER A 42 0.26 -5.39 12.35
N ARG A 43 0.30 -4.24 11.66
CA ARG A 43 1.52 -3.50 11.33
C ARG A 43 1.63 -2.15 12.01
N TYR A 44 0.61 -1.70 12.74
CA TYR A 44 0.60 -0.38 13.39
C TYR A 44 1.81 -0.13 14.30
N ASP A 45 2.32 -1.18 14.95
CA ASP A 45 3.46 -1.08 15.85
C ASP A 45 4.81 -1.21 15.14
N SER A 46 4.84 -1.81 13.95
CA SER A 46 6.07 -2.10 13.21
C SER A 46 6.41 -1.07 12.13
N VAL A 47 5.49 -0.17 11.79
CA VAL A 47 5.60 0.81 10.70
C VAL A 47 5.48 2.23 11.24
N ASP A 48 6.28 3.15 10.71
CA ASP A 48 6.22 4.58 11.02
C ASP A 48 6.26 5.49 9.79
N THR A 49 6.42 4.92 8.61
CA THR A 49 6.54 5.70 7.37
C THR A 49 5.72 5.05 6.26
N ILE A 50 4.96 5.88 5.53
CA ILE A 50 4.17 5.44 4.37
C ILE A 50 4.53 6.30 3.17
N VAL A 51 4.87 5.64 2.06
CA VAL A 51 5.18 6.29 0.78
C VAL A 51 4.01 6.09 -0.17
N PHE A 52 3.43 7.18 -0.61
CA PHE A 52 2.33 7.21 -1.57
C PHE A 52 2.79 7.63 -2.96
N GLY A 53 2.16 7.09 -3.99
CA GLY A 53 2.05 7.75 -5.28
C GLY A 53 0.95 8.81 -5.25
N ARG A 54 0.98 9.78 -6.19
CA ARG A 54 0.04 10.92 -6.19
C ARG A 54 -1.43 10.51 -6.05
N ARG A 55 -1.91 9.61 -6.91
CA ARG A 55 -3.33 9.21 -6.91
C ARG A 55 -3.74 8.51 -5.62
N SER A 56 -2.89 7.64 -5.12
CA SER A 56 -3.11 6.96 -3.84
C SER A 56 -3.16 7.97 -2.68
N TYR A 57 -2.24 8.94 -2.67
CA TYR A 57 -2.25 10.03 -1.69
C TYR A 57 -3.56 10.84 -1.74
N GLU A 58 -3.96 11.28 -2.92
CA GLU A 58 -5.19 12.09 -3.10
C GLU A 58 -6.42 11.33 -2.58
N GLY A 59 -6.54 10.03 -2.91
CA GLY A 59 -7.62 9.18 -2.41
C GLY A 59 -7.58 9.00 -0.89
N HIS A 60 -6.42 8.68 -0.33
CA HIS A 60 -6.26 8.52 1.12
C HIS A 60 -6.53 9.82 1.88
N ALA A 61 -6.04 10.95 1.40
CA ALA A 61 -6.27 12.26 2.03
C ALA A 61 -7.77 12.61 2.05
N GLN A 62 -8.49 12.26 1.00
CA GLN A 62 -9.94 12.50 0.92
C GLN A 62 -10.74 11.61 1.87
N VAL A 63 -10.38 10.33 1.95
CA VAL A 63 -11.17 9.31 2.67
C VAL A 63 -10.70 9.11 4.09
N HIS A 64 -9.38 9.06 4.33
CA HIS A 64 -8.81 8.58 5.59
C HIS A 64 -8.18 9.66 6.48
N ALA A 65 -8.16 10.94 6.07
CA ALA A 65 -7.77 11.99 6.99
C ALA A 65 -8.71 12.01 8.20
N LEU A 66 -8.17 12.06 9.42
CA LEU A 66 -8.96 11.99 10.66
C LEU A 66 -10.05 13.07 10.71
N ALA A 67 -9.78 14.24 10.16
CA ALA A 67 -10.73 15.34 10.05
C ALA A 67 -11.97 15.01 9.18
N ASN A 68 -11.89 14.00 8.33
CA ASN A 68 -12.98 13.57 7.45
C ASN A 68 -13.82 12.42 8.03
N ARG A 69 -13.42 11.86 9.20
CA ARG A 69 -14.20 10.81 9.88
C ARG A 69 -15.56 11.32 10.36
N LYS A 70 -16.59 10.51 10.12
CA LYS A 70 -17.96 10.77 10.57
C LYS A 70 -18.23 9.98 11.85
N LYS A 71 -19.11 10.47 12.71
CA LYS A 71 -19.50 9.76 13.95
C LYS A 71 -20.11 8.37 13.70
N THR A 72 -20.59 8.13 12.48
CA THR A 72 -21.17 6.85 12.04
C THR A 72 -20.12 5.87 11.51
N ASP A 73 -18.89 6.29 11.34
CA ASP A 73 -17.82 5.42 10.85
C ASP A 73 -17.47 4.38 11.91
N GLN A 74 -17.06 3.21 11.46
CA GLN A 74 -16.63 2.12 12.35
C GLN A 74 -15.30 2.46 13.05
N GLU A 75 -15.10 1.95 14.27
CA GLU A 75 -13.93 2.30 15.10
C GLU A 75 -12.59 1.98 14.41
N PHE A 76 -12.51 0.88 13.67
CA PHE A 76 -11.27 0.54 12.95
C PHE A 76 -10.86 1.58 11.90
N LEU A 77 -11.81 2.32 11.32
CA LEU A 77 -11.52 3.42 10.40
C LEU A 77 -10.90 4.62 11.14
N PHE A 78 -11.35 4.88 12.38
CA PHE A 78 -10.71 5.87 13.25
C PHE A 78 -9.30 5.43 13.63
N ASP A 79 -9.10 4.16 13.98
CA ASP A 79 -7.79 3.62 14.33
C ASP A 79 -6.82 3.70 13.16
N TYR A 80 -7.27 3.40 11.96
CA TYR A 80 -6.49 3.57 10.75
C TYR A 80 -6.15 5.04 10.50
N SER A 81 -7.11 5.94 10.63
CA SER A 81 -6.86 7.39 10.50
C SER A 81 -5.85 7.88 11.54
N ARG A 82 -5.98 7.48 12.81
CA ARG A 82 -5.02 7.81 13.87
C ARG A 82 -3.62 7.24 13.58
N PHE A 83 -3.55 6.04 13.01
CA PHE A 83 -2.29 5.45 12.59
C PHE A 83 -1.63 6.29 11.50
N LEU A 84 -2.37 6.69 10.47
CA LEU A 84 -1.86 7.56 9.40
C LEU A 84 -1.35 8.91 9.94
N GLU A 85 -2.08 9.53 10.88
CA GLU A 85 -1.66 10.80 11.50
C GLU A 85 -0.35 10.68 12.30
N ARG A 86 -0.03 9.49 12.82
CA ARG A 86 1.23 9.23 13.54
C ARG A 86 2.41 8.91 12.61
N CYS A 87 2.13 8.45 11.40
CA CYS A 87 3.16 8.08 10.43
C CYS A 87 3.77 9.32 9.76
N LYS A 88 5.02 9.19 9.32
CA LYS A 88 5.61 10.08 8.33
C LYS A 88 4.98 9.74 6.98
N LEU A 89 4.13 10.60 6.47
CA LEU A 89 3.54 10.41 5.15
C LEU A 89 4.42 11.11 4.11
N ILE A 90 4.75 10.40 3.05
CA ILE A 90 5.56 10.89 1.94
C ILE A 90 4.79 10.64 0.66
N VAL A 91 4.60 11.66 -0.16
CA VAL A 91 4.08 11.49 -1.52
C VAL A 91 5.19 11.74 -2.53
N LEU A 92 5.50 10.73 -3.34
CA LEU A 92 6.44 10.85 -4.44
C LEU A 92 5.68 11.28 -5.70
N SER A 93 5.94 12.52 -6.15
CA SER A 93 5.28 13.07 -7.34
C SER A 93 6.03 14.25 -7.93
N ASN A 94 6.29 14.19 -9.24
CA ASN A 94 6.86 15.31 -9.98
C ASN A 94 5.81 16.30 -10.47
N THR A 95 4.51 15.99 -10.36
CA THR A 95 3.41 16.82 -10.88
C THR A 95 2.59 17.49 -9.78
N LEU A 96 2.55 16.93 -8.58
CA LEU A 96 1.88 17.55 -7.44
C LEU A 96 2.64 18.80 -7.01
N GLN A 97 1.92 19.89 -6.72
CA GLN A 97 2.54 21.15 -6.31
C GLN A 97 2.67 21.27 -4.79
N LYS A 98 1.68 20.78 -4.05
CA LYS A 98 1.64 20.84 -2.58
C LYS A 98 0.81 19.69 -2.02
N THR A 99 1.08 19.35 -0.76
CA THR A 99 0.25 18.43 0.03
C THR A 99 -0.83 19.22 0.78
N THR A 100 -1.94 18.55 1.06
CA THR A 100 -3.05 19.09 1.86
C THR A 100 -3.17 18.39 3.21
N TRP A 101 -2.53 17.25 3.39
CA TRP A 101 -2.49 16.52 4.64
C TRP A 101 -1.28 16.97 5.47
N GLY A 102 -1.50 17.44 6.71
CA GLY A 102 -0.52 18.22 7.48
C GLY A 102 0.80 17.51 7.79
N ASN A 103 0.78 16.19 7.97
CA ASN A 103 1.98 15.38 8.23
C ASN A 103 2.60 14.76 6.96
N CYS A 104 2.13 15.16 5.77
CA CYS A 104 2.61 14.61 4.50
C CYS A 104 3.66 15.51 3.85
N ARG A 105 4.81 14.92 3.52
CA ARG A 105 5.90 15.57 2.80
C ARG A 105 5.83 15.23 1.31
N LEU A 106 5.92 16.26 0.46
CA LEU A 106 6.08 16.08 -0.98
C LEU A 106 7.56 15.84 -1.30
N GLU A 107 7.84 14.73 -1.97
CA GLU A 107 9.15 14.40 -2.51
C GLU A 107 9.08 14.41 -4.05
N LYS A 108 10.14 14.96 -4.66
CA LYS A 108 10.35 14.98 -6.11
C LYS A 108 11.67 14.30 -6.44
N GLY A 109 11.80 13.81 -7.67
CA GLY A 109 13.04 13.22 -8.15
C GLY A 109 13.00 11.70 -8.23
N ASP A 110 14.17 11.09 -8.05
CA ASP A 110 14.37 9.66 -8.26
C ASP A 110 13.94 8.83 -7.04
N ILE A 111 13.26 7.74 -7.30
CA ILE A 111 12.75 6.84 -6.26
C ILE A 111 13.88 6.09 -5.52
N GLY A 112 14.97 5.77 -6.20
CA GLY A 112 16.14 5.11 -5.60
C GLY A 112 16.79 6.00 -4.56
N ASP A 113 16.99 7.28 -4.89
CA ASP A 113 17.54 8.27 -3.97
C ASP A 113 16.67 8.42 -2.72
N LEU A 114 15.34 8.40 -2.90
CA LEU A 114 14.39 8.43 -1.78
C LEU A 114 14.55 7.19 -0.90
N VAL A 115 14.59 6.01 -1.50
CA VAL A 115 14.74 4.73 -0.78
C VAL A 115 16.06 4.69 0.00
N ASP A 116 17.16 5.11 -0.62
CA ASP A 116 18.48 5.14 0.03
C ASP A 116 18.52 6.06 1.23
N ARG A 117 17.85 7.22 1.15
CA ARG A 117 17.71 8.14 2.30
C ARG A 117 16.88 7.51 3.41
N LEU A 118 15.70 6.98 3.06
CA LEU A 118 14.77 6.40 4.05
C LEU A 118 15.36 5.20 4.77
N LYS A 119 16.14 4.36 4.08
CA LYS A 119 16.80 3.20 4.72
C LYS A 119 17.94 3.61 5.68
N LYS A 120 18.50 4.80 5.51
CA LYS A 120 19.55 5.35 6.41
C LYS A 120 18.97 6.12 7.59
N GLU A 121 17.73 6.60 7.50
CA GLU A 121 17.06 7.30 8.60
C GLU A 121 16.73 6.33 9.74
N PRO A 122 16.80 6.76 11.02
CA PRO A 122 16.29 5.97 12.12
C PRO A 122 14.76 5.87 12.04
N GLY A 123 14.23 4.72 12.37
CA GLY A 123 12.79 4.50 12.37
C GLY A 123 12.41 3.04 12.26
N LYS A 124 11.10 2.82 12.15
CA LYS A 124 10.48 1.51 11.91
C LYS A 124 10.40 1.21 10.42
N ASP A 125 9.70 0.16 10.04
CA ASP A 125 9.54 -0.25 8.65
C ASP A 125 8.71 0.75 7.83
N ILE A 126 8.77 0.62 6.53
CA ILE A 126 8.18 1.50 5.54
C ILE A 126 7.17 0.72 4.72
N ILE A 127 5.96 1.27 4.57
CA ILE A 127 4.97 0.76 3.61
C ILE A 127 4.97 1.66 2.37
N VAL A 128 4.96 1.05 1.20
CA VAL A 128 4.65 1.71 -0.07
C VAL A 128 3.20 1.43 -0.41
N GLU A 129 2.39 2.48 -0.35
CA GLU A 129 0.95 2.45 -0.64
C GLU A 129 0.70 3.19 -1.94
N GLY A 130 1.08 2.55 -3.03
CA GLY A 130 1.02 3.13 -4.35
C GLY A 130 0.12 2.33 -5.31
N GLY A 131 -0.42 3.02 -6.30
CA GLY A 131 -1.03 2.34 -7.44
C GLY A 131 0.03 1.62 -8.30
N PRO A 132 -0.42 0.91 -9.36
CA PRO A 132 0.45 0.09 -10.19
C PRO A 132 1.73 0.75 -10.69
N SER A 133 1.68 2.04 -11.07
CA SER A 133 2.89 2.73 -11.56
C SER A 133 4.00 2.79 -10.51
N LEU A 134 3.67 3.21 -9.27
CA LEU A 134 4.68 3.30 -8.21
C LEU A 134 5.17 1.91 -7.80
N ALA A 135 4.26 0.96 -7.64
CA ALA A 135 4.63 -0.42 -7.31
C ALA A 135 5.54 -1.03 -8.39
N HIS A 136 5.22 -0.79 -9.67
CA HIS A 136 6.04 -1.24 -10.80
C HIS A 136 7.47 -0.67 -10.74
N ASP A 137 7.63 0.62 -10.41
CA ASP A 137 8.95 1.23 -10.25
C ASP A 137 9.76 0.57 -9.13
N PHE A 138 9.11 0.22 -7.99
CA PHE A 138 9.75 -0.53 -6.91
C PHE A 138 10.17 -1.93 -7.33
N ILE A 139 9.32 -2.63 -8.08
CA ILE A 139 9.58 -3.98 -8.59
C ILE A 139 10.73 -3.97 -9.59
N GLN A 140 10.64 -3.16 -10.64
CA GLN A 140 11.65 -3.08 -11.71
C GLN A 140 13.05 -2.78 -11.17
N ARG A 141 13.14 -1.95 -10.15
CA ARG A 141 14.40 -1.50 -9.56
C ARG A 141 14.81 -2.32 -8.34
N ARG A 142 14.05 -3.37 -7.99
CA ARG A 142 14.30 -4.26 -6.85
C ARG A 142 14.49 -3.49 -5.53
N LEU A 143 13.68 -2.47 -5.30
CA LEU A 143 13.79 -1.58 -4.14
C LEU A 143 13.03 -2.09 -2.91
N ALA A 144 12.08 -3.01 -3.10
CA ALA A 144 11.29 -3.59 -2.02
C ALA A 144 12.01 -4.78 -1.36
N ASP A 145 11.83 -4.93 -0.05
CA ASP A 145 12.27 -6.12 0.68
C ASP A 145 11.15 -7.17 0.71
N ASP A 146 9.89 -6.71 0.82
CA ASP A 146 8.70 -7.56 0.90
C ASP A 146 7.59 -7.01 -0.02
N TYR A 147 6.73 -7.92 -0.48
CA TYR A 147 5.50 -7.61 -1.24
C TYR A 147 4.30 -8.21 -0.51
N LYS A 148 3.31 -7.39 -0.22
CA LYS A 148 2.04 -7.84 0.36
C LYS A 148 0.91 -7.54 -0.61
N MET A 149 0.23 -8.59 -1.08
CA MET A 149 -0.73 -8.51 -2.17
C MET A 149 -2.10 -8.99 -1.70
N LEU A 150 -3.11 -8.15 -1.84
CA LEU A 150 -4.51 -8.58 -1.85
C LEU A 150 -4.87 -8.94 -3.29
N VAL A 151 -5.18 -10.20 -3.52
CA VAL A 151 -5.65 -10.71 -4.80
C VAL A 151 -7.15 -10.94 -4.72
N MET A 152 -7.92 -10.13 -5.44
CA MET A 152 -9.37 -10.20 -5.50
C MET A 152 -9.80 -11.32 -6.47
N PRO A 153 -10.89 -12.08 -6.18
CA PRO A 153 -11.34 -13.22 -6.97
C PRO A 153 -12.08 -12.80 -8.26
N VAL A 154 -11.49 -11.87 -9.02
CA VAL A 154 -12.09 -11.30 -10.23
C VAL A 154 -11.07 -11.29 -11.36
N ILE A 155 -11.48 -11.69 -12.56
CA ILE A 155 -10.77 -11.44 -13.81
C ILE A 155 -11.41 -10.19 -14.44
N TYR A 156 -10.63 -9.12 -14.57
CA TYR A 156 -11.15 -7.81 -14.98
C TYR A 156 -10.80 -7.42 -16.42
N GLY A 157 -9.67 -7.83 -16.92
CA GLY A 157 -9.24 -7.75 -18.31
C GLY A 157 -8.80 -6.36 -18.81
N LYS A 158 -8.82 -5.31 -17.99
CA LYS A 158 -8.45 -3.95 -18.39
C LYS A 158 -8.04 -3.07 -17.21
N GLY A 159 -7.28 -2.02 -17.48
CA GLY A 159 -6.85 -1.04 -16.47
C GLY A 159 -5.33 -1.00 -16.29
N PRO A 160 -4.85 -0.28 -15.28
CA PRO A 160 -3.44 -0.25 -14.97
C PRO A 160 -2.99 -1.59 -14.38
N HIS A 161 -1.95 -2.18 -14.94
CA HIS A 161 -1.45 -3.50 -14.56
C HIS A 161 -0.22 -3.38 -13.67
N TYR A 162 -0.14 -4.18 -12.59
CA TYR A 162 0.98 -4.13 -11.65
C TYR A 162 2.27 -4.66 -12.24
N TRP A 163 2.19 -5.74 -13.00
CA TRP A 163 3.41 -6.42 -13.45
C TRP A 163 4.05 -5.74 -14.66
N GLY A 164 3.27 -5.07 -15.53
CA GLY A 164 3.79 -4.39 -16.71
C GLY A 164 4.75 -5.25 -17.54
N THR A 165 5.70 -4.59 -18.24
CA THR A 165 6.83 -5.27 -18.89
C THR A 165 8.02 -5.26 -17.93
N MET A 166 8.44 -6.44 -17.51
CA MET A 166 9.63 -6.61 -16.67
C MET A 166 10.86 -6.74 -17.55
N ALA A 167 11.96 -6.06 -17.17
CA ALA A 167 13.23 -6.21 -17.85
C ALA A 167 13.86 -7.59 -17.56
N ASP A 168 13.76 -8.01 -16.28
CA ASP A 168 14.28 -9.28 -15.79
C ASP A 168 13.29 -9.97 -14.86
N GLN A 169 13.45 -11.27 -14.74
CA GLN A 169 12.73 -12.09 -13.75
C GLN A 169 13.14 -11.71 -12.33
N GLU A 170 12.17 -11.58 -11.41
CA GLU A 170 12.41 -11.52 -9.98
C GLU A 170 11.85 -12.78 -9.30
N THR A 171 12.67 -13.43 -8.48
CA THR A 171 12.26 -14.61 -7.71
C THR A 171 11.84 -14.16 -6.31
N LEU A 172 10.66 -14.62 -5.89
CA LEU A 172 10.10 -14.31 -4.59
C LEU A 172 9.97 -15.57 -3.73
N ARG A 173 10.17 -15.44 -2.44
CA ARG A 173 9.97 -16.51 -1.46
C ARG A 173 8.69 -16.24 -0.67
N LEU A 174 7.73 -17.17 -0.73
CA LEU A 174 6.50 -17.06 0.05
C LEU A 174 6.81 -17.05 1.55
N ILE A 175 6.28 -16.05 2.25
CA ILE A 175 6.31 -15.92 3.71
C ILE A 175 5.00 -16.43 4.30
N ASN A 176 3.88 -15.95 3.78
CA ASN A 176 2.55 -16.29 4.27
C ASN A 176 1.50 -16.20 3.17
N VAL A 177 0.44 -16.97 3.33
CA VAL A 177 -0.80 -16.87 2.54
C VAL A 177 -2.00 -16.99 3.47
N LYS A 178 -3.00 -16.13 3.25
CA LYS A 178 -4.27 -16.17 3.98
C LYS A 178 -5.41 -16.09 3.00
N THR A 179 -6.38 -16.99 3.14
CA THR A 179 -7.65 -16.93 2.41
C THR A 179 -8.64 -16.10 3.22
N MET A 180 -9.32 -15.19 2.56
CA MET A 180 -10.34 -14.32 3.16
C MET A 180 -11.75 -14.89 2.93
N ALA A 181 -12.72 -14.33 3.64
CA ALA A 181 -14.10 -14.87 3.70
C ALA A 181 -14.81 -14.90 2.33
N HIS A 182 -14.49 -13.98 1.43
CA HIS A 182 -15.15 -13.85 0.14
C HIS A 182 -14.28 -14.36 -1.03
N GLY A 183 -13.22 -15.14 -0.73
CA GLY A 183 -12.35 -15.77 -1.72
C GLY A 183 -11.13 -14.95 -2.12
N GLU A 184 -10.89 -13.80 -1.50
CA GLU A 184 -9.66 -13.06 -1.66
C GLU A 184 -8.48 -13.82 -1.04
N LEU A 185 -7.30 -13.59 -1.60
CA LEU A 185 -6.04 -14.08 -1.05
C LEU A 185 -5.16 -12.91 -0.62
N ILE A 186 -4.63 -12.99 0.58
CA ILE A 186 -3.50 -12.14 0.99
C ILE A 186 -2.22 -12.96 0.88
N LEU A 187 -1.36 -12.53 -0.04
CA LEU A 187 -0.06 -13.15 -0.28
C LEU A 187 1.03 -12.23 0.28
N HIS A 188 1.96 -12.81 1.04
CA HIS A 188 3.13 -12.10 1.55
C HIS A 188 4.38 -12.81 1.06
N TYR A 189 5.19 -12.11 0.27
CA TYR A 189 6.45 -12.61 -0.28
C TYR A 189 7.62 -11.72 0.13
N ALA A 190 8.78 -12.34 0.34
CA ALA A 190 10.07 -11.65 0.41
C ALA A 190 10.77 -11.70 -0.94
N SER A 191 11.46 -10.62 -1.28
CA SER A 191 12.42 -10.59 -2.39
C SER A 191 13.60 -11.51 -2.05
N VAL A 192 14.04 -12.32 -3.02
CA VAL A 192 15.24 -13.17 -2.91
C VAL A 192 16.37 -12.40 -3.58
N ARG A 193 17.22 -11.80 -2.76
CA ARG A 193 18.44 -11.08 -3.21
C ARG A 193 19.66 -11.95 -3.06
#